data_1b35dd2c817efb59fdf85264cbf2abf9
#
_entry.id   1b35dd2c817efb59fdf85264cbf2abf9
#
_cell.length_a   1.000
_cell.length_b   1.000
_cell.length_c   1.000
_cell.angle_alpha   90.00
_cell.angle_beta   90.00
_cell.angle_gamma   90.00
#
_symmetry.space_group_name_H-M   'P 1'
#
loop_
_entity.id
_entity.type
_entity.pdbx_description
1 polymer ?
#
loop_
_entity_poly.entity_id
_entity_poly.type
_entity_poly.pdbx_seq_one_letter_code
_entity_poly.pdbx_strand_id
1 'polypeptide(L)'
;RKSLIENNIPFVTEKQIFLPFIGTMLTDEKEPQKLTGKFVYSTQQLFLLYLYSRKKRLYISEAGKVLPYTAMTLTRAVKQLEATDLFLVAKNGVNKFIEAKYSRNELFEKARVYLTTPVRKEGYIDKTQITAEMAFAGETALSEKTMLNPSRVVTYAIREKEYDKSLL
;
A
#
# COMPACT_ATOMS: atom_id res chain seq x y z
N ARG A 1 -0.78 31.49 -16.82
CA ARG A 1 0.11 30.50 -17.45
C ARG A 1 -0.56 29.84 -18.65
N LYS A 2 -1.78 29.28 -18.54
CA LYS A 2 -2.49 28.66 -19.69
C LYS A 2 -2.61 29.62 -20.87
N SER A 3 -3.02 30.88 -20.63
CA SER A 3 -3.14 31.90 -21.66
C SER A 3 -1.82 32.23 -22.37
N LEU A 4 -0.67 32.17 -21.69
CA LEU A 4 0.64 32.39 -22.31
C LEU A 4 1.01 31.21 -23.25
N ILE A 5 0.70 30.00 -22.86
CA ILE A 5 0.94 28.80 -23.69
C ILE A 5 0.02 28.82 -24.92
N GLU A 6 -1.26 29.13 -24.73
CA GLU A 6 -2.25 29.24 -25.82
C GLU A 6 -1.88 30.28 -26.85
N ASN A 7 -1.25 31.39 -26.43
CA ASN A 7 -0.79 32.46 -27.31
C ASN A 7 0.67 32.30 -27.76
N ASN A 8 1.30 31.14 -27.51
CA ASN A 8 2.69 30.86 -27.86
C ASN A 8 3.70 31.91 -27.34
N ILE A 9 3.43 32.55 -26.21
CA ILE A 9 4.32 33.53 -25.62
C ILE A 9 5.39 32.81 -24.78
N PRO A 10 6.67 32.95 -25.09
CA PRO A 10 7.74 32.34 -24.31
C PRO A 10 7.79 32.92 -22.89
N PHE A 11 8.02 32.05 -21.92
CA PHE A 11 8.20 32.50 -20.53
C PHE A 11 9.16 31.56 -19.78
N VAL A 12 9.78 32.14 -18.75
CA VAL A 12 10.62 31.41 -17.79
C VAL A 12 10.12 31.72 -16.39
N THR A 13 9.94 30.68 -15.60
CA THR A 13 9.63 30.76 -14.17
C THR A 13 10.59 29.86 -13.41
N GLU A 14 10.61 29.94 -12.09
CA GLU A 14 11.45 29.06 -11.25
C GLU A 14 11.26 27.57 -11.52
N LYS A 15 10.07 27.15 -11.98
CA LYS A 15 9.70 25.73 -12.16
C LYS A 15 9.36 25.33 -13.59
N GLN A 16 9.43 26.27 -14.54
CA GLN A 16 8.99 25.98 -15.90
C GLN A 16 9.63 26.95 -16.92
N ILE A 17 10.11 26.39 -18.00
CA ILE A 17 10.57 27.12 -19.18
C ILE A 17 9.71 26.71 -20.34
N PHE A 18 9.12 27.68 -21.05
CA PHE A 18 8.35 27.45 -22.28
C PHE A 18 8.93 28.30 -23.41
N LEU A 19 9.44 27.61 -24.42
CA LEU A 19 10.06 28.21 -25.60
C LEU A 19 9.43 27.61 -26.87
N PRO A 20 8.29 28.17 -27.33
CA PRO A 20 7.51 27.58 -28.41
C PRO A 20 8.27 27.51 -29.75
N PHE A 21 9.19 28.44 -29.99
CA PHE A 21 9.98 28.48 -31.22
C PHE A 21 11.03 27.38 -31.35
N ILE A 22 11.37 26.68 -30.28
CA ILE A 22 12.23 25.48 -30.31
C ILE A 22 11.47 24.20 -29.95
N GLY A 23 10.16 24.30 -29.79
CA GLY A 23 9.29 23.15 -29.47
C GLY A 23 9.53 22.52 -28.09
N THR A 24 10.19 23.22 -27.17
CA THR A 24 10.61 22.66 -25.89
C THR A 24 9.82 23.27 -24.74
N MET A 25 9.30 22.39 -23.88
CA MET A 25 8.73 22.74 -22.60
C MET A 25 9.44 21.92 -21.52
N LEU A 26 10.22 22.59 -20.68
CA LEU A 26 10.83 21.99 -19.52
C LEU A 26 9.98 22.34 -18.29
N THR A 27 9.57 21.34 -17.58
CA THR A 27 8.83 21.47 -16.31
C THR A 27 9.57 20.68 -15.26
N ASP A 28 9.86 21.30 -14.13
CA ASP A 28 10.39 20.58 -12.98
C ASP A 28 9.48 19.41 -12.64
N GLU A 29 10.08 18.27 -12.39
CA GLU A 29 9.36 17.12 -11.88
C GLU A 29 8.55 17.55 -10.66
N LYS A 30 7.29 17.19 -10.61
CA LYS A 30 6.44 17.44 -9.45
C LYS A 30 7.12 16.87 -8.22
N GLU A 31 7.42 17.73 -7.25
CA GLU A 31 7.83 17.24 -5.93
C GLU A 31 6.89 16.12 -5.50
N PRO A 32 7.42 14.98 -5.06
CA PRO A 32 6.59 13.88 -4.60
C PRO A 32 5.68 14.40 -3.49
N GLN A 33 4.37 14.33 -3.71
CA GLN A 33 3.39 14.75 -2.71
C GLN A 33 3.60 13.87 -1.48
N LYS A 34 4.02 14.46 -0.35
CA LYS A 34 4.13 13.71 0.90
C LYS A 34 2.76 13.19 1.31
N LEU A 35 2.72 11.93 1.72
CA LEU A 35 1.51 11.32 2.24
C LEU A 35 1.14 11.96 3.58
N THR A 36 -0.02 12.58 3.66
CA THR A 36 -0.53 13.25 4.88
C THR A 36 -1.50 12.38 5.67
N GLY A 37 -1.80 11.17 5.21
CA GLY A 37 -2.80 10.29 5.82
C GLY A 37 -2.33 8.84 5.94
N LYS A 38 -3.27 7.98 6.34
CA LYS A 38 -3.05 6.55 6.47
C LYS A 38 -3.05 5.84 5.12
N PHE A 39 -2.44 4.66 5.07
CA PHE A 39 -2.51 3.80 3.89
C PHE A 39 -3.95 3.37 3.60
N VAL A 40 -4.30 3.35 2.33
CA VAL A 40 -5.47 2.58 1.89
C VAL A 40 -5.16 1.08 1.97
N TYR A 41 -6.16 0.22 2.13
CA TYR A 41 -5.98 -1.21 2.34
C TYR A 41 -5.09 -1.88 1.27
N SER A 42 -5.23 -1.51 0.01
CA SER A 42 -4.39 -2.06 -1.07
C SER A 42 -2.91 -1.69 -0.93
N THR A 43 -2.62 -0.48 -0.47
CA THR A 43 -1.26 -0.03 -0.18
C THR A 43 -0.68 -0.76 1.03
N GLN A 44 -1.48 -0.92 2.08
CA GLN A 44 -1.07 -1.67 3.26
C GLN A 44 -0.80 -3.13 2.93
N GLN A 45 -1.61 -3.77 2.12
CA GLN A 45 -1.36 -5.15 1.70
C GLN A 45 -0.10 -5.28 0.83
N LEU A 46 0.15 -4.33 -0.08
CA LEU A 46 1.39 -4.29 -0.85
C LEU A 46 2.62 -4.09 0.06
N PHE A 47 2.52 -3.21 1.06
CA PHE A 47 3.56 -2.99 2.06
C PHE A 47 3.85 -4.26 2.87
N LEU A 48 2.82 -4.94 3.37
CA LEU A 48 2.95 -6.19 4.11
C LEU A 48 3.54 -7.30 3.23
N LEU A 49 3.08 -7.43 1.97
CA LEU A 49 3.67 -8.37 1.02
C LEU A 49 5.17 -8.13 0.84
N TYR A 50 5.60 -6.86 0.73
CA TYR A 50 7.01 -6.51 0.66
C TYR A 50 7.77 -6.96 1.92
N LEU A 51 7.28 -6.67 3.11
CA LEU A 51 7.89 -7.07 4.38
C LEU A 51 8.06 -8.58 4.49
N TYR A 52 7.03 -9.36 4.15
CA TYR A 52 7.05 -10.82 4.29
C TYR A 52 7.79 -11.54 3.16
N SER A 53 7.87 -10.95 1.96
CA SER A 53 8.56 -11.56 0.82
C SER A 53 10.06 -11.78 1.03
N ARG A 54 10.66 -11.07 1.98
CA ARG A 54 12.09 -11.05 2.26
C ARG A 54 12.98 -10.69 1.05
N LYS A 55 12.42 -10.20 -0.03
CA LYS A 55 13.14 -9.74 -1.21
C LYS A 55 13.66 -8.32 -1.00
N LYS A 56 14.83 -8.01 -1.59
CA LYS A 56 15.33 -6.63 -1.64
C LYS A 56 14.46 -5.76 -2.56
N ARG A 57 14.01 -6.35 -3.68
CA ARG A 57 13.15 -5.71 -4.68
C ARG A 57 11.89 -6.53 -4.86
N LEU A 58 10.74 -5.88 -4.88
CA LEU A 58 9.48 -6.49 -5.22
C LEU A 58 8.96 -5.88 -6.52
N TYR A 59 8.84 -6.70 -7.55
CA TYR A 59 8.25 -6.29 -8.83
C TYR A 59 6.73 -6.22 -8.73
N ILE A 60 6.16 -5.18 -9.34
CA ILE A 60 4.71 -4.97 -9.27
C ILE A 60 3.95 -6.06 -10.03
N SER A 61 4.53 -6.62 -11.08
CA SER A 61 4.01 -7.79 -11.78
C SER A 61 3.92 -9.04 -10.89
N GLU A 62 4.88 -9.25 -9.99
CA GLU A 62 4.83 -10.33 -9.00
C GLU A 62 3.75 -10.06 -7.95
N ALA A 63 3.67 -8.83 -7.43
CA ALA A 63 2.62 -8.46 -6.49
C ALA A 63 1.22 -8.65 -7.07
N GLY A 64 1.03 -8.37 -8.37
CA GLY A 64 -0.24 -8.57 -9.06
C GLY A 64 -0.66 -10.05 -9.22
N LYS A 65 0.27 -11.00 -9.10
CA LYS A 65 -0.05 -12.44 -9.10
C LYS A 65 -0.51 -12.93 -7.73
N VAL A 66 -0.13 -12.24 -6.65
CA VAL A 66 -0.41 -12.63 -5.27
C VAL A 66 -1.60 -11.85 -4.71
N LEU A 67 -1.68 -10.56 -4.99
CA LEU A 67 -2.72 -9.68 -4.47
C LEU A 67 -3.91 -9.61 -5.42
N PRO A 68 -5.15 -9.64 -4.91
CA PRO A 68 -6.37 -9.61 -5.72
C PRO A 68 -6.70 -8.21 -6.23
N TYR A 69 -5.71 -7.50 -6.79
CA TYR A 69 -5.85 -6.12 -7.25
C TYR A 69 -5.53 -5.95 -8.72
N THR A 70 -6.24 -5.00 -9.35
CA THR A 70 -5.95 -4.58 -10.73
C THR A 70 -4.61 -3.84 -10.81
N ALA A 71 -4.00 -3.81 -12.00
CA ALA A 71 -2.77 -3.08 -12.26
C ALA A 71 -2.89 -1.58 -11.92
N MET A 72 -4.08 -0.99 -12.13
CA MET A 72 -4.34 0.40 -11.77
C MET A 72 -4.32 0.61 -10.25
N THR A 73 -4.94 -0.29 -9.49
CA THR A 73 -4.95 -0.24 -8.01
C THR A 73 -3.53 -0.37 -7.46
N LEU A 74 -2.74 -1.32 -7.99
CA LEU A 74 -1.34 -1.48 -7.60
C LEU A 74 -0.49 -0.26 -7.95
N THR A 75 -0.73 0.37 -9.10
CA THR A 75 -0.05 1.61 -9.48
C THR A 75 -0.35 2.75 -8.50
N ARG A 76 -1.60 2.88 -8.05
CA ARG A 76 -1.99 3.87 -7.02
C ARG A 76 -1.34 3.54 -5.67
N ALA A 77 -1.31 2.26 -5.28
CA ALA A 77 -0.65 1.80 -4.06
C ALA A 77 0.86 2.13 -4.06
N VAL A 78 1.54 1.89 -5.18
CA VAL A 78 2.96 2.24 -5.35
C VAL A 78 3.20 3.74 -5.22
N LYS A 79 2.35 4.58 -5.84
CA LYS A 79 2.45 6.04 -5.70
C LYS A 79 2.28 6.49 -4.25
N GLN A 80 1.39 5.83 -3.50
CA GLN A 80 1.20 6.13 -2.09
C GLN A 80 2.41 5.70 -1.25
N LEU A 81 3.04 4.54 -1.54
CA LEU A 81 4.30 4.13 -0.89
C LEU A 81 5.46 5.10 -1.22
N GLU A 82 5.56 5.54 -2.46
CA GLU A 82 6.55 6.53 -2.91
C GLU A 82 6.40 7.85 -2.15
N ALA A 83 5.16 8.29 -1.93
CA ALA A 83 4.83 9.53 -1.20
C ALA A 83 5.22 9.49 0.30
N THR A 84 5.50 8.33 0.88
CA THR A 84 6.01 8.21 2.26
C THR A 84 7.51 8.47 2.37
N ASP A 85 8.22 8.51 1.25
CA ASP A 85 9.69 8.56 1.18
C ASP A 85 10.41 7.33 1.80
N LEU A 86 9.67 6.28 2.15
CA LEU A 86 10.22 5.04 2.70
C LEU A 86 10.72 4.09 1.61
N PHE A 87 10.25 4.27 0.38
CA PHE A 87 10.55 3.40 -0.75
C PHE A 87 11.16 4.17 -1.92
N LEU A 88 12.11 3.50 -2.57
CA LEU A 88 12.55 3.84 -3.90
C LEU A 88 11.66 3.11 -4.90
N VAL A 89 11.14 3.84 -5.87
CA VAL A 89 10.35 3.29 -6.98
C VAL A 89 11.16 3.46 -8.26
N ALA A 90 11.49 2.37 -8.91
CA ALA A 90 12.27 2.39 -10.15
C ALA A 90 11.75 1.40 -11.17
N LYS A 91 12.25 1.50 -12.39
CA LYS A 91 11.93 0.58 -13.49
C LYS A 91 13.19 -0.18 -13.91
N ASN A 92 13.01 -1.44 -14.25
CA ASN A 92 14.00 -2.25 -14.94
C ASN A 92 13.35 -2.72 -16.26
N GLY A 93 13.67 -2.03 -17.35
CA GLY A 93 12.94 -2.18 -18.61
C GLY A 93 11.47 -1.80 -18.44
N VAL A 94 10.57 -2.71 -18.80
CA VAL A 94 9.11 -2.53 -18.68
C VAL A 94 8.61 -2.75 -17.25
N ASN A 95 9.39 -3.43 -16.40
CA ASN A 95 8.96 -3.85 -15.08
C ASN A 95 9.27 -2.80 -14.02
N LYS A 96 8.24 -2.33 -13.33
CA LYS A 96 8.34 -1.43 -12.17
C LYS A 96 8.54 -2.25 -10.89
N PHE A 97 9.41 -1.76 -10.00
CA PHE A 97 9.64 -2.39 -8.70
C PHE A 97 9.71 -1.36 -7.58
N ILE A 98 9.52 -1.83 -6.35
CA ILE A 98 9.75 -1.08 -5.12
C ILE A 98 10.92 -1.69 -4.35
N GLU A 99 11.72 -0.84 -3.74
CA GLU A 99 12.85 -1.19 -2.88
C GLU A 99 12.82 -0.30 -1.64
N ALA A 100 12.94 -0.87 -0.44
CA ALA A 100 12.96 -0.07 0.78
C ALA A 100 14.28 0.68 0.92
N LYS A 101 14.22 1.90 1.45
CA LYS A 101 15.40 2.73 1.77
C LYS A 101 16.03 2.36 3.12
N TYR A 102 15.31 1.60 3.95
CA TYR A 102 15.65 1.29 5.33
C TYR A 102 15.69 -0.22 5.55
N SER A 103 16.30 -0.65 6.65
CA SER A 103 16.21 -2.03 7.14
C SER A 103 14.73 -2.37 7.45
N ARG A 104 14.38 -3.68 7.51
CA ARG A 104 12.98 -4.08 7.71
C ARG A 104 12.37 -3.60 9.01
N ASN A 105 13.14 -3.66 10.10
CA ASN A 105 12.67 -3.21 11.40
C ASN A 105 12.43 -1.70 11.40
N GLU A 106 13.38 -0.93 10.90
CA GLU A 106 13.24 0.52 10.74
C GLU A 106 12.11 0.90 9.79
N LEU A 107 11.98 0.16 8.68
CA LEU A 107 10.90 0.38 7.73
C LEU A 107 9.53 0.17 8.38
N PHE A 108 9.37 -0.89 9.18
CA PHE A 108 8.13 -1.17 9.90
C PHE A 108 7.82 -0.06 10.91
N GLU A 109 8.79 0.33 11.74
CA GLU A 109 8.59 1.39 12.74
C GLU A 109 8.23 2.73 12.10
N LYS A 110 8.92 3.11 11.01
CA LYS A 110 8.61 4.35 10.27
C LYS A 110 7.25 4.28 9.56
N ALA A 111 6.85 3.12 9.07
CA ALA A 111 5.57 2.94 8.39
C ALA A 111 4.39 2.82 9.36
N ARG A 112 4.62 2.54 10.64
CA ARG A 112 3.60 2.29 11.65
C ARG A 112 2.57 3.41 11.73
N VAL A 113 2.99 4.66 11.55
CA VAL A 113 2.10 5.83 11.56
C VAL A 113 1.08 5.83 10.41
N TYR A 114 1.39 5.14 9.31
CA TYR A 114 0.52 5.03 8.14
C TYR A 114 -0.39 3.81 8.17
N LEU A 115 -0.14 2.85 9.07
CA LEU A 115 -0.92 1.62 9.15
C LEU A 115 -2.34 1.88 9.67
N THR A 116 -3.28 1.11 9.15
CA THR A 116 -4.70 1.14 9.52
C THR A 116 -5.13 -0.26 9.95
N THR A 117 -5.99 -0.36 10.97
CA THR A 117 -6.61 -1.63 11.30
C THR A 117 -7.58 -2.06 10.20
N PRO A 118 -7.49 -3.29 9.70
CA PRO A 118 -8.46 -3.83 8.76
C PRO A 118 -9.77 -4.27 9.44
N VAL A 119 -9.78 -4.33 10.77
CA VAL A 119 -10.95 -4.76 11.54
C VAL A 119 -12.02 -3.67 11.50
N ARG A 120 -13.20 -4.02 11.02
CA ARG A 120 -14.35 -3.11 10.93
C ARG A 120 -15.32 -3.27 12.10
N LYS A 121 -15.52 -4.53 12.52
CA LYS A 121 -16.41 -4.88 13.63
C LYS A 121 -15.81 -6.02 14.43
N GLU A 122 -16.09 -6.04 15.70
CA GLU A 122 -15.76 -7.12 16.63
C GLU A 122 -17.04 -7.53 17.34
N GLY A 123 -17.17 -8.81 17.66
CA GLY A 123 -18.32 -9.35 18.37
C GLY A 123 -18.01 -10.73 18.90
N TYR A 124 -18.95 -11.29 19.66
CA TYR A 124 -18.89 -12.66 20.17
C TYR A 124 -19.88 -13.51 19.40
N ILE A 125 -19.50 -14.72 19.11
CA ILE A 125 -20.34 -15.74 18.44
C ILE A 125 -20.34 -17.02 19.26
N ASP A 126 -21.39 -17.83 19.10
CA ASP A 126 -21.44 -19.15 19.68
C ASP A 126 -20.55 -20.13 18.90
N LYS A 127 -20.05 -21.16 19.60
CA LYS A 127 -19.21 -22.20 18.97
C LYS A 127 -19.89 -22.90 17.80
N THR A 128 -21.22 -22.98 17.81
CA THR A 128 -22.04 -23.56 16.76
C THR A 128 -22.06 -22.74 15.47
N GLN A 129 -21.69 -21.48 15.54
CA GLN A 129 -21.67 -20.54 14.42
C GLN A 129 -20.31 -20.46 13.72
N ILE A 130 -19.32 -21.23 14.19
CA ILE A 130 -17.98 -21.26 13.58
C ILE A 130 -18.07 -22.02 12.25
N THR A 131 -17.68 -21.35 11.17
CA THR A 131 -17.65 -21.92 9.82
C THR A 131 -16.22 -22.16 9.34
N ALA A 132 -16.06 -23.00 8.32
CA ALA A 132 -14.76 -23.31 7.72
C ALA A 132 -14.09 -22.09 7.03
N GLU A 133 -14.85 -21.05 6.77
CA GLU A 133 -14.36 -19.78 6.16
C GLU A 133 -13.69 -18.87 7.17
N MET A 134 -13.88 -19.12 8.47
CA MET A 134 -13.28 -18.36 9.56
C MET A 134 -11.83 -18.82 9.78
N ALA A 135 -10.91 -17.90 9.72
CA ALA A 135 -9.49 -18.14 10.03
C ALA A 135 -9.17 -17.72 11.46
N PHE A 136 -8.25 -18.42 12.10
CA PHE A 136 -7.70 -17.95 13.38
C PHE A 136 -7.09 -16.56 13.25
N ALA A 137 -7.30 -15.72 14.23
CA ALA A 137 -6.83 -14.35 14.27
C ALA A 137 -6.18 -14.01 15.64
N GLY A 138 -5.51 -12.87 15.67
CA GLY A 138 -4.92 -12.34 16.90
C GLY A 138 -3.98 -13.31 17.60
N GLU A 139 -4.10 -13.41 18.90
CA GLU A 139 -3.28 -14.29 19.74
C GLU A 139 -3.48 -15.77 19.43
N THR A 140 -4.69 -16.16 19.03
CA THR A 140 -4.97 -17.55 18.62
C THR A 140 -4.14 -17.94 17.41
N ALA A 141 -4.09 -17.10 16.36
CA ALA A 141 -3.27 -17.36 15.19
C ALA A 141 -1.75 -17.33 15.50
N LEU A 142 -1.34 -16.54 16.47
CA LEU A 142 0.05 -16.47 16.91
C LEU A 142 0.44 -17.74 17.68
N SER A 143 -0.40 -18.23 18.58
CA SER A 143 -0.13 -19.45 19.34
C SER A 143 0.01 -20.68 18.46
N GLU A 144 -0.74 -20.77 17.35
CA GLU A 144 -0.62 -21.85 16.37
C GLU A 144 0.75 -21.86 15.64
N LYS A 145 1.42 -20.72 15.58
CA LYS A 145 2.66 -20.58 14.79
C LYS A 145 3.90 -20.29 15.64
N THR A 146 3.73 -20.14 16.94
CA THR A 146 4.78 -19.78 17.89
C THR A 146 4.65 -20.59 19.17
N MET A 147 5.57 -20.41 20.11
CA MET A 147 5.52 -21.01 21.46
C MET A 147 4.66 -20.21 22.45
N LEU A 148 3.83 -19.30 21.98
CA LEU A 148 2.92 -18.56 22.86
C LEU A 148 1.80 -19.47 23.36
N ASN A 149 1.43 -19.33 24.62
CA ASN A 149 0.28 -20.03 25.18
C ASN A 149 -0.99 -19.60 24.44
N PRO A 150 -1.91 -20.55 24.15
CA PRO A 150 -3.17 -20.21 23.52
C PRO A 150 -3.98 -19.25 24.38
N SER A 151 -4.66 -18.32 23.74
CA SER A 151 -5.59 -17.40 24.40
C SER A 151 -6.77 -18.18 25.01
N ARG A 152 -7.28 -17.68 26.15
CA ARG A 152 -8.48 -18.23 26.78
C ARG A 152 -9.72 -18.11 25.90
N VAL A 153 -9.75 -17.02 25.10
CA VAL A 153 -10.83 -16.78 24.13
C VAL A 153 -10.28 -17.00 22.74
N VAL A 154 -10.84 -17.93 22.01
CA VAL A 154 -10.44 -18.21 20.63
C VAL A 154 -10.95 -17.07 19.74
N THR A 155 -10.06 -16.47 18.99
CA THR A 155 -10.37 -15.35 18.11
C THR A 155 -10.32 -15.78 16.66
N TYR A 156 -11.37 -15.44 15.93
CA TYR A 156 -11.50 -15.71 14.50
C TYR A 156 -11.59 -14.40 13.71
N ALA A 157 -11.21 -14.47 12.44
CA ALA A 157 -11.46 -13.43 11.45
C ALA A 157 -12.28 -14.01 10.31
N ILE A 158 -13.27 -13.24 9.86
CA ILE A 158 -14.06 -13.54 8.68
C ILE A 158 -14.07 -12.32 7.75
N ARG A 159 -14.18 -12.56 6.46
CA ARG A 159 -14.31 -11.46 5.50
C ARG A 159 -15.73 -10.87 5.58
N GLU A 160 -15.84 -9.56 5.47
CA GLU A 160 -17.13 -8.85 5.52
C GLU A 160 -18.17 -9.40 4.52
N LYS A 161 -17.74 -9.90 3.37
CA LYS A 161 -18.64 -10.50 2.36
C LYS A 161 -19.18 -11.87 2.74
N GLU A 162 -18.46 -12.59 3.59
CA GLU A 162 -18.77 -13.95 4.07
C GLU A 162 -19.49 -13.89 5.42
N TYR A 163 -19.59 -12.65 5.98
CA TYR A 163 -20.23 -12.43 7.25
C TYR A 163 -21.75 -12.35 7.09
N ASP A 164 -22.46 -13.32 7.69
CA ASP A 164 -23.91 -13.28 7.79
C ASP A 164 -24.33 -12.36 8.94
N LYS A 165 -25.13 -11.35 8.65
CA LYS A 165 -25.65 -10.40 9.64
C LYS A 165 -26.57 -11.03 10.68
N SER A 166 -27.06 -12.25 10.46
CA SER A 166 -27.86 -13.01 11.42
C SER A 166 -27.05 -13.61 12.56
N LEU A 167 -25.70 -13.53 12.49
CA LEU A 167 -24.77 -14.10 13.47
C LEU A 167 -24.47 -13.16 14.66
N LEU A 168 -25.06 -11.96 14.71
CA LEU A 168 -24.93 -11.03 15.83
C LEU A 168 -26.23 -10.78 16.55
#